data_7dcd61ac9c9fe8917f9c504dde730502
#
_entry.id   7dcd61ac9c9fe8917f9c504dde730502
#
_cell.length_a   1.000
_cell.length_b   1.000
_cell.length_c   1.000
_cell.angle_alpha   90.00
_cell.angle_beta   90.00
_cell.angle_gamma   90.00
#
_symmetry.space_group_name_H-M   'P 1'
#
loop_
_entity.id
_entity.type
_entity.pdbx_description
1 polymer ?
#
loop_
_entity_poly.entity_id
_entity_poly.type
_entity_poly.pdbx_seq_one_letter_code
_entity_poly.pdbx_strand_id
1 'polypeptide(L)'
;MLASLVAALPGNAWNPLTSLRTLPRDDGAMKTAISRLSDVADGLERSKVWPEPGVTAGYGFGALLDPAADVERVQLALVVDEPVVDVPWMSRPRHLEALASLLRFDKLPISWWWRPSAWPVWNHELTRAVCFWSATAGSDQGVFDALSAGRVDKLEFVEPAHAEQLIEELVLEREVGRRHLTDAVAGFYDRDWRREHTGNVAYPADHLWWATAGYLDLDNAVKDAGR
;
A
#
# COMPACT_ATOMS: atom_id res chain seq x y z
N MET A 1 16.11 -28.98 28.56
CA MET A 1 17.02 -27.85 28.39
C MET A 1 17.07 -27.53 26.89
N LEU A 2 16.25 -26.63 26.44
CA LEU A 2 16.33 -25.99 25.13
C LEU A 2 16.02 -24.50 25.37
N ALA A 3 17.09 -23.77 25.68
CA ALA A 3 17.03 -22.36 25.94
C ALA A 3 17.26 -21.57 24.62
N SER A 4 16.37 -20.65 24.40
CA SER A 4 16.55 -19.36 23.74
C SER A 4 17.61 -19.24 22.65
N LEU A 5 17.16 -19.11 21.42
CA LEU A 5 17.80 -18.25 20.43
C LEU A 5 16.70 -17.51 19.67
N VAL A 6 16.10 -16.50 20.30
CA VAL A 6 15.38 -15.43 19.60
C VAL A 6 16.44 -14.39 19.29
N ALA A 7 17.08 -14.52 18.14
CA ALA A 7 17.90 -13.45 17.56
C ALA A 7 16.97 -12.31 17.20
N ALA A 8 17.22 -11.14 17.81
CA ALA A 8 16.56 -9.90 17.50
C ALA A 8 16.78 -9.56 16.03
N LEU A 9 15.72 -9.64 15.24
CA LEU A 9 15.66 -9.03 13.92
C LEU A 9 15.72 -7.50 14.11
N PRO A 10 16.45 -6.76 13.27
CA PRO A 10 16.45 -5.31 13.34
C PRO A 10 15.04 -4.84 13.06
N GLY A 11 14.39 -4.35 14.11
CA GLY A 11 13.04 -3.85 14.06
C GLY A 11 12.98 -2.64 13.13
N ASN A 12 12.23 -2.77 12.05
CA ASN A 12 11.49 -1.64 11.52
C ASN A 12 10.42 -1.34 12.55
N ALA A 13 10.81 -0.56 13.54
CA ALA A 13 9.92 -0.05 14.56
C ALA A 13 8.98 0.97 13.90
N TRP A 14 7.85 0.49 13.40
CA TRP A 14 6.66 1.29 13.28
C TRP A 14 6.13 1.49 14.71
N ASN A 15 6.57 2.57 15.34
CA ASN A 15 6.03 2.99 16.63
C ASN A 15 5.35 4.35 16.42
N PRO A 16 4.01 4.41 16.38
CA PRO A 16 3.27 5.65 16.13
C PRO A 16 3.19 6.61 17.33
N LEU A 17 3.92 6.37 18.42
CA LEU A 17 3.84 7.21 19.61
C LEU A 17 5.23 7.65 20.09
N THR A 18 5.81 8.65 19.45
CA THR A 18 6.89 9.40 20.07
C THR A 18 6.75 10.89 19.80
N SER A 19 6.31 11.59 20.84
CA SER A 19 6.61 12.97 21.18
C SER A 19 6.29 14.07 20.17
N LEU A 20 5.17 14.72 20.40
CA LEU A 20 4.83 16.07 19.95
C LEU A 20 5.98 17.07 20.23
N ARG A 21 6.88 17.23 19.30
CA ARG A 21 7.62 18.46 19.09
C ARG A 21 7.03 19.11 17.85
N THR A 22 6.26 20.16 18.03
CA THR A 22 5.88 21.10 16.99
C THR A 22 7.16 21.78 16.48
N LEU A 23 7.87 21.11 15.57
CA LEU A 23 8.86 21.77 14.71
C LEU A 23 8.08 22.50 13.61
N PRO A 24 8.57 23.66 13.15
CA PRO A 24 7.96 24.33 12.03
C PRO A 24 7.92 23.36 10.84
N ARG A 25 6.76 23.28 10.19
CA ARG A 25 6.53 22.48 8.99
C ARG A 25 7.63 22.74 7.98
N ASP A 26 8.31 21.71 7.53
CA ASP A 26 9.18 21.82 6.36
C ASP A 26 8.31 21.86 5.10
N ASP A 27 7.96 23.08 4.66
CA ASP A 27 7.22 23.30 3.41
C ASP A 27 7.92 22.67 2.20
N GLY A 28 9.22 22.40 2.28
CA GLY A 28 10.00 21.71 1.26
C GLY A 28 9.66 20.23 1.17
N ALA A 29 9.46 19.55 2.30
CA ALA A 29 9.12 18.14 2.34
C ALA A 29 7.74 17.88 1.69
N MET A 30 6.73 18.68 2.03
CA MET A 30 5.39 18.56 1.44
C MET A 30 5.40 18.89 -0.06
N LYS A 31 6.08 19.94 -0.50
CA LYS A 31 6.22 20.25 -1.94
C LYS A 31 6.87 19.11 -2.70
N THR A 32 7.89 18.50 -2.11
CA THR A 32 8.58 17.34 -2.70
C THR A 32 7.63 16.13 -2.77
N ALA A 33 6.83 15.88 -1.73
CA ALA A 33 5.84 14.80 -1.71
C ALA A 33 4.77 14.99 -2.80
N ILE A 34 4.25 16.21 -2.96
CA ILE A 34 3.27 16.55 -4.00
C ILE A 34 3.88 16.40 -5.41
N SER A 35 5.14 16.83 -5.61
CA SER A 35 5.83 16.62 -6.88
C SER A 35 5.95 15.13 -7.23
N ARG A 36 6.30 14.29 -6.25
CA ARG A 36 6.35 12.82 -6.44
C ARG A 36 4.98 12.23 -6.77
N LEU A 37 3.94 12.71 -6.10
CA LEU A 37 2.57 12.30 -6.38
C LEU A 37 2.17 12.67 -7.83
N SER A 38 2.55 13.86 -8.30
CA SER A 38 2.35 14.29 -9.69
C SER A 38 3.12 13.41 -10.67
N ASP A 39 4.38 13.09 -10.38
CA ASP A 39 5.19 12.19 -11.22
C ASP A 39 4.54 10.80 -11.36
N VAL A 40 3.94 10.29 -10.26
CA VAL A 40 3.19 9.02 -10.28
C VAL A 40 1.93 9.17 -11.12
N ALA A 41 1.16 10.24 -10.97
CA ALA A 41 -0.05 10.49 -11.77
C ALA A 41 0.28 10.55 -13.27
N ASP A 42 1.36 11.24 -13.66
CA ASP A 42 1.86 11.28 -15.04
C ASP A 42 2.32 9.90 -15.52
N GLY A 43 2.91 9.10 -14.64
CA GLY A 43 3.28 7.72 -14.92
C GLY A 43 2.07 6.84 -15.19
N LEU A 44 1.03 6.97 -14.36
CA LEU A 44 -0.24 6.27 -14.52
C LEU A 44 -0.95 6.66 -15.81
N GLU A 45 -0.94 7.94 -16.17
CA GLU A 45 -1.50 8.40 -17.44
C GLU A 45 -0.80 7.75 -18.64
N ARG A 46 0.54 7.67 -18.60
CA ARG A 46 1.32 6.98 -19.64
C ARG A 46 1.07 5.47 -19.67
N SER A 47 0.75 4.86 -18.52
CA SER A 47 0.51 3.41 -18.44
C SER A 47 -0.82 2.96 -19.03
N LYS A 48 -1.76 3.87 -19.29
CA LYS A 48 -3.06 3.57 -19.93
C LYS A 48 -2.95 2.87 -21.29
N VAL A 49 -1.81 3.03 -21.98
CA VAL A 49 -1.57 2.39 -23.28
C VAL A 49 -0.98 0.98 -23.15
N TRP A 50 -0.70 0.52 -21.93
CA TRP A 50 -0.18 -0.81 -21.70
C TRP A 50 -1.30 -1.84 -21.70
N PRO A 51 -1.01 -3.06 -22.19
CA PRO A 51 -1.94 -4.16 -22.00
C PRO A 51 -2.08 -4.47 -20.51
N GLU A 52 -3.23 -4.98 -20.15
CA GLU A 52 -3.57 -5.41 -18.78
C GLU A 52 -2.42 -6.08 -18.01
N PRO A 53 -2.38 -5.91 -16.66
CA PRO A 53 -3.42 -5.32 -15.83
C PRO A 53 -3.31 -3.79 -15.75
N GLY A 54 -4.45 -3.10 -15.92
CA GLY A 54 -4.53 -1.65 -15.81
C GLY A 54 -4.75 -1.17 -14.37
N VAL A 55 -4.11 -0.05 -14.01
CA VAL A 55 -4.48 0.68 -12.79
C VAL A 55 -5.77 1.43 -13.07
N THR A 56 -6.78 1.26 -12.22
CA THR A 56 -8.08 1.93 -12.34
C THR A 56 -8.13 3.23 -11.52
N ALA A 57 -7.42 3.28 -10.38
CA ALA A 57 -7.31 4.49 -9.56
C ALA A 57 -6.03 4.50 -8.71
N GLY A 58 -5.59 5.72 -8.35
CA GLY A 58 -4.48 5.98 -7.44
C GLY A 58 -4.94 6.83 -6.26
N TYR A 59 -4.61 6.39 -5.05
CA TYR A 59 -4.97 7.06 -3.81
C TYR A 59 -3.74 7.40 -2.99
N GLY A 60 -3.73 8.62 -2.42
CA GLY A 60 -2.76 9.06 -1.43
C GLY A 60 -3.34 8.94 -0.02
N PHE A 61 -2.51 8.60 0.97
CA PHE A 61 -2.94 8.48 2.36
C PHE A 61 -1.82 8.74 3.38
N GLY A 62 -2.11 8.56 4.67
CA GLY A 62 -1.13 8.68 5.75
C GLY A 62 -0.59 10.10 5.93
N ALA A 63 0.73 10.23 6.12
CA ALA A 63 1.40 11.50 6.41
C ALA A 63 1.12 12.60 5.38
N LEU A 64 0.82 12.24 4.12
CA LEU A 64 0.43 13.19 3.07
C LEU A 64 -0.83 13.99 3.44
N LEU A 65 -1.72 13.38 4.21
CA LEU A 65 -3.03 13.94 4.61
C LEU A 65 -3.01 14.56 6.02
N ASP A 66 -1.88 14.54 6.70
CA ASP A 66 -1.70 15.15 8.03
C ASP A 66 -0.91 16.46 7.89
N PRO A 67 -1.54 17.63 8.09
CA PRO A 67 -0.84 18.92 8.01
C PRO A 67 0.29 19.07 9.01
N ALA A 68 0.31 18.28 10.09
CA ALA A 68 1.32 18.33 11.13
C ALA A 68 2.47 17.32 10.93
N ALA A 69 2.29 16.36 10.00
CA ALA A 69 3.29 15.33 9.77
C ALA A 69 4.44 15.79 8.87
N ASP A 70 5.62 15.25 9.13
CA ASP A 70 6.74 15.31 8.19
C ASP A 70 6.60 14.15 7.18
N VAL A 71 6.58 14.49 5.88
CA VAL A 71 6.36 13.53 4.80
C VAL A 71 7.70 13.03 4.27
N GLU A 72 8.31 12.09 4.97
CA GLU A 72 9.54 11.44 4.51
C GLU A 72 9.28 10.55 3.26
N ARG A 73 8.17 9.84 3.26
CA ARG A 73 7.73 8.93 2.19
C ARG A 73 6.28 9.18 1.82
N VAL A 74 6.01 9.20 0.54
CA VAL A 74 4.62 9.25 0.04
C VAL A 74 4.02 7.85 0.13
N GLN A 75 2.83 7.75 0.73
CA GLN A 75 2.10 6.49 0.88
C GLN A 75 0.96 6.44 -0.15
N LEU A 76 0.93 5.38 -0.95
CA LEU A 76 0.01 5.22 -2.07
C LEU A 76 -0.70 3.87 -2.05
N ALA A 77 -1.97 3.88 -2.42
CA ALA A 77 -2.69 2.67 -2.81
C ALA A 77 -3.06 2.76 -4.29
N LEU A 78 -2.73 1.73 -5.06
CA LEU A 78 -3.06 1.62 -6.47
C LEU A 78 -4.07 0.51 -6.67
N VAL A 79 -5.23 0.87 -7.21
CA VAL A 79 -6.31 -0.07 -7.48
C VAL A 79 -6.11 -0.65 -8.87
N VAL A 80 -6.10 -1.98 -8.96
CA VAL A 80 -5.96 -2.75 -10.20
C VAL A 80 -7.18 -3.63 -10.43
N ASP A 81 -7.53 -3.86 -11.68
CA ASP A 81 -8.63 -4.74 -12.06
C ASP A 81 -8.15 -6.19 -12.14
N GLU A 82 -7.87 -6.73 -10.96
CA GLU A 82 -7.34 -8.08 -10.75
C GLU A 82 -8.18 -8.82 -9.71
N PRO A 83 -8.26 -10.16 -9.79
CA PRO A 83 -8.90 -10.96 -8.75
C PRO A 83 -8.27 -10.75 -7.38
N VAL A 84 -9.07 -10.74 -6.33
CA VAL A 84 -8.61 -10.54 -4.95
C VAL A 84 -7.54 -11.56 -4.50
N VAL A 85 -7.56 -12.76 -5.08
CA VAL A 85 -6.59 -13.82 -4.77
C VAL A 85 -5.21 -13.56 -5.36
N ASP A 86 -5.13 -12.76 -6.43
CA ASP A 86 -3.89 -12.43 -7.13
C ASP A 86 -3.22 -11.18 -6.55
N VAL A 87 -3.99 -10.36 -5.81
CA VAL A 87 -3.51 -9.12 -5.19
C VAL A 87 -3.88 -9.06 -3.70
N PRO A 88 -3.50 -10.08 -2.90
CA PRO A 88 -3.75 -10.05 -1.46
C PRO A 88 -2.95 -8.93 -0.78
N TRP A 89 -3.35 -8.56 0.43
CA TRP A 89 -2.71 -7.50 1.21
C TRP A 89 -1.19 -7.70 1.32
N MET A 90 -0.45 -6.61 1.12
CA MET A 90 1.02 -6.55 1.08
C MET A 90 1.70 -7.39 -0.01
N SER A 91 0.96 -8.07 -0.87
CA SER A 91 1.58 -8.84 -1.96
C SER A 91 2.31 -7.94 -2.97
N ARG A 92 3.28 -8.54 -3.68
CA ARG A 92 4.01 -7.93 -4.79
C ARG A 92 3.92 -8.85 -6.01
N PRO A 93 2.76 -8.88 -6.69
CA PRO A 93 2.58 -9.77 -7.83
C PRO A 93 3.60 -9.49 -8.93
N ARG A 94 4.22 -10.54 -9.44
CA ARG A 94 5.28 -10.43 -10.46
C ARG A 94 4.84 -9.70 -11.72
N HIS A 95 3.62 -9.93 -12.17
CA HIS A 95 3.08 -9.29 -13.36
C HIS A 95 2.90 -7.75 -13.19
N LEU A 96 2.87 -7.24 -11.94
CA LEU A 96 2.85 -5.81 -11.64
C LEU A 96 4.25 -5.18 -11.46
N GLU A 97 5.34 -5.98 -11.48
CA GLU A 97 6.71 -5.46 -11.31
C GLU A 97 7.09 -4.46 -12.41
N ALA A 98 6.72 -4.73 -13.65
CA ALA A 98 7.00 -3.83 -14.77
C ALA A 98 6.33 -2.48 -14.59
N LEU A 99 5.09 -2.47 -14.09
CA LEU A 99 4.33 -1.26 -13.77
C LEU A 99 4.97 -0.50 -12.59
N ALA A 100 5.33 -1.20 -11.52
CA ALA A 100 6.02 -0.59 -10.38
C ALA A 100 7.35 0.07 -10.80
N SER A 101 8.09 -0.57 -11.70
CA SER A 101 9.33 -0.04 -12.26
C SER A 101 9.10 1.18 -13.19
N LEU A 102 8.03 1.16 -13.99
CA LEU A 102 7.61 2.31 -14.80
C LEU A 102 7.29 3.52 -13.91
N LEU A 103 6.60 3.29 -12.79
CA LEU A 103 6.26 4.30 -11.81
C LEU A 103 7.44 4.68 -10.90
N ARG A 104 8.62 4.05 -11.10
CA ARG A 104 9.87 4.31 -10.38
C ARG A 104 9.78 4.09 -8.87
N PHE A 105 8.93 3.18 -8.42
CA PHE A 105 8.74 2.92 -6.99
C PHE A 105 9.97 2.35 -6.30
N ASP A 106 10.86 1.71 -7.06
CA ASP A 106 12.17 1.22 -6.62
C ASP A 106 13.20 2.35 -6.38
N LYS A 107 12.97 3.56 -6.93
CA LYS A 107 13.92 4.68 -6.92
C LYS A 107 13.44 5.88 -6.11
N LEU A 108 12.16 6.00 -5.90
CA LEU A 108 11.55 7.11 -5.19
C LEU A 108 11.22 6.72 -3.75
N PRO A 109 11.25 7.65 -2.79
CA PRO A 109 10.81 7.40 -1.42
C PRO A 109 9.28 7.34 -1.36
N ILE A 110 8.74 6.29 -1.96
CA ILE A 110 7.32 5.96 -2.03
C ILE A 110 7.12 4.61 -1.35
N SER A 111 6.08 4.49 -0.54
CA SER A 111 5.53 3.23 -0.07
C SER A 111 4.21 3.00 -0.79
N TRP A 112 4.01 1.82 -1.36
CA TRP A 112 2.80 1.57 -2.14
C TRP A 112 2.21 0.21 -1.82
N TRP A 113 0.89 0.11 -2.05
CA TRP A 113 0.11 -1.11 -1.92
C TRP A 113 -0.75 -1.30 -3.17
N TRP A 114 -0.83 -2.52 -3.64
CA TRP A 114 -1.79 -2.91 -4.66
C TRP A 114 -3.11 -3.24 -3.98
N ARG A 115 -4.22 -2.79 -4.56
CA ARG A 115 -5.58 -3.11 -4.10
C ARG A 115 -6.40 -3.66 -5.26
N PRO A 116 -7.11 -4.79 -5.11
CA PRO A 116 -8.03 -5.26 -6.15
C PRO A 116 -9.25 -4.33 -6.24
N SER A 117 -9.76 -4.10 -7.44
CA SER A 117 -10.93 -3.23 -7.67
C SER A 117 -12.22 -3.75 -7.02
N ALA A 118 -12.29 -5.06 -6.74
CA ALA A 118 -13.44 -5.69 -6.09
C ALA A 118 -13.55 -5.38 -4.59
N TRP A 119 -12.52 -4.83 -3.97
CA TRP A 119 -12.52 -4.42 -2.56
C TRP A 119 -12.45 -2.91 -2.39
N PRO A 120 -12.91 -2.39 -1.25
CA PRO A 120 -12.64 -1.01 -0.89
C PRO A 120 -11.14 -0.72 -0.88
N VAL A 121 -10.75 0.50 -1.23
CA VAL A 121 -9.34 0.90 -1.13
C VAL A 121 -8.87 0.96 0.32
N TRP A 122 -9.76 1.34 1.23
CA TRP A 122 -9.48 1.44 2.67
C TRP A 122 -9.41 0.07 3.35
N ASN A 123 -8.59 -0.01 4.38
CA ASN A 123 -8.52 -1.08 5.37
C ASN A 123 -7.96 -0.50 6.69
N HIS A 124 -7.42 -1.32 7.59
CA HIS A 124 -6.87 -0.87 8.88
C HIS A 124 -5.67 0.08 8.75
N GLU A 125 -4.87 -0.04 7.70
CA GLU A 125 -3.74 0.86 7.41
C GLU A 125 -4.18 2.07 6.56
N LEU A 126 -5.07 1.83 5.61
CA LEU A 126 -5.59 2.86 4.71
C LEU A 126 -6.95 3.35 5.22
N THR A 127 -7.00 3.84 6.44
CA THR A 127 -8.27 4.24 7.08
C THR A 127 -8.91 5.48 6.43
N ARG A 128 -8.10 6.29 5.74
CA ARG A 128 -8.52 7.52 5.08
C ARG A 128 -7.64 7.79 3.87
N ALA A 129 -8.21 7.83 2.70
CA ALA A 129 -7.48 8.01 1.46
C ALA A 129 -8.15 9.02 0.53
N VAL A 130 -7.37 9.71 -0.30
CA VAL A 130 -7.85 10.65 -1.32
C VAL A 130 -7.48 10.15 -2.71
N CYS A 131 -8.44 10.11 -3.63
CA CYS A 131 -8.19 9.77 -5.02
C CYS A 131 -7.50 10.94 -5.72
N PHE A 132 -6.25 10.76 -6.14
CA PHE A 132 -5.50 11.79 -6.87
C PHE A 132 -5.48 11.55 -8.38
N TRP A 133 -5.84 10.33 -8.81
CA TRP A 133 -5.87 9.95 -10.21
C TRP A 133 -6.86 8.80 -10.44
N SER A 134 -7.54 8.80 -11.57
CA SER A 134 -8.34 7.66 -12.03
C SER A 134 -8.18 7.45 -13.54
N ALA A 135 -8.37 6.19 -13.98
CA ALA A 135 -8.28 5.85 -15.40
C ALA A 135 -9.31 6.60 -16.25
N THR A 136 -10.48 6.92 -15.67
CA THR A 136 -11.58 7.59 -16.36
C THR A 136 -11.43 9.11 -16.42
N ALA A 137 -10.96 9.74 -15.32
CA ALA A 137 -10.92 11.21 -15.20
C ALA A 137 -9.49 11.79 -15.32
N GLY A 138 -8.45 10.94 -15.22
CA GLY A 138 -7.06 11.40 -15.14
C GLY A 138 -6.70 11.95 -13.75
N SER A 139 -5.75 12.87 -13.71
CA SER A 139 -5.29 13.53 -12.48
C SER A 139 -6.34 14.51 -11.95
N ASP A 140 -6.60 14.47 -10.66
CA ASP A 140 -7.48 15.42 -9.97
C ASP A 140 -6.69 16.66 -9.52
N GLN A 141 -6.76 17.72 -10.34
CA GLN A 141 -6.06 18.98 -10.04
C GLN A 141 -6.55 19.62 -8.74
N GLY A 142 -7.82 19.43 -8.37
CA GLY A 142 -8.37 19.94 -7.11
C GLY A 142 -7.68 19.34 -5.89
N VAL A 143 -7.32 18.05 -5.96
CA VAL A 143 -6.55 17.38 -4.90
C VAL A 143 -5.14 17.97 -4.80
N PHE A 144 -4.42 18.15 -5.92
CA PHE A 144 -3.09 18.75 -5.94
C PHE A 144 -3.09 20.17 -5.40
N ASP A 145 -4.09 20.99 -5.80
CA ASP A 145 -4.24 22.36 -5.34
C ASP A 145 -4.55 22.43 -3.83
N ALA A 146 -5.42 21.54 -3.33
CA ALA A 146 -5.77 21.46 -1.92
C ALA A 146 -4.56 21.04 -1.07
N LEU A 147 -3.82 20.01 -1.49
CA LEU A 147 -2.60 19.56 -0.81
C LEU A 147 -1.53 20.66 -0.80
N SER A 148 -1.30 21.33 -1.94
CA SER A 148 -0.33 22.42 -2.07
C SER A 148 -0.65 23.61 -1.18
N ALA A 149 -1.94 23.90 -0.99
CA ALA A 149 -2.41 24.97 -0.12
C ALA A 149 -2.58 24.55 1.35
N GLY A 150 -2.28 23.28 1.71
CA GLY A 150 -2.49 22.73 3.04
C GLY A 150 -3.97 22.63 3.46
N ARG A 151 -4.90 22.63 2.49
CA ARG A 151 -6.36 22.60 2.72
C ARG A 151 -6.90 21.18 2.68
N VAL A 152 -6.35 20.29 3.54
CA VAL A 152 -6.76 18.89 3.62
C VAL A 152 -8.25 18.74 3.98
N ASP A 153 -8.83 19.72 4.68
CA ASP A 153 -10.25 19.79 5.03
C ASP A 153 -11.20 19.94 3.80
N LYS A 154 -10.65 20.22 2.62
CA LYS A 154 -11.40 20.35 1.37
C LYS A 154 -11.39 19.10 0.51
N LEU A 155 -10.63 18.08 0.92
CA LEU A 155 -10.53 16.85 0.19
C LEU A 155 -11.72 15.92 0.48
N GLU A 156 -12.17 15.22 -0.55
CA GLU A 156 -13.13 14.12 -0.40
C GLU A 156 -12.37 12.83 -0.08
N PHE A 157 -12.67 12.26 1.08
CA PHE A 157 -11.99 11.04 1.53
C PHE A 157 -12.82 9.81 1.24
N VAL A 158 -12.12 8.75 0.91
CA VAL A 158 -12.66 7.40 0.90
C VAL A 158 -12.26 6.75 2.22
N GLU A 159 -13.27 6.41 3.02
CA GLU A 159 -13.12 5.83 4.35
C GLU A 159 -14.29 4.89 4.66
N PRO A 160 -14.17 3.94 5.60
CA PRO A 160 -15.29 3.10 5.98
C PRO A 160 -16.41 3.95 6.60
N ALA A 161 -17.66 3.64 6.28
CA ALA A 161 -18.81 4.38 6.80
C ALA A 161 -18.97 4.20 8.31
N HIS A 162 -18.55 3.04 8.85
CA HIS A 162 -18.59 2.70 10.27
C HIS A 162 -17.61 1.58 10.58
N ALA A 163 -17.27 1.39 11.85
CA ALA A 163 -16.26 0.44 12.30
C ALA A 163 -16.62 -1.02 11.96
N GLU A 164 -17.89 -1.39 12.03
CA GLU A 164 -18.35 -2.74 11.70
C GLU A 164 -18.03 -3.11 10.26
N GLN A 165 -18.22 -2.18 9.30
CA GLN A 165 -17.88 -2.40 7.90
C GLN A 165 -16.39 -2.68 7.73
N LEU A 166 -15.54 -1.93 8.44
CA LEU A 166 -14.09 -2.18 8.42
C LEU A 166 -13.76 -3.59 8.93
N ILE A 167 -14.39 -4.03 10.01
CA ILE A 167 -14.14 -5.35 10.59
C ILE A 167 -14.57 -6.47 9.63
N GLU A 168 -15.73 -6.32 8.99
CA GLU A 168 -16.23 -7.29 8.00
C GLU A 168 -15.24 -7.46 6.85
N GLU A 169 -14.76 -6.37 6.27
CA GLU A 169 -13.78 -6.40 5.18
C GLU A 169 -12.42 -6.97 5.64
N LEU A 170 -11.96 -6.62 6.84
CA LEU A 170 -10.71 -7.16 7.39
C LEU A 170 -10.76 -8.68 7.57
N VAL A 171 -11.91 -9.23 7.96
CA VAL A 171 -12.10 -10.69 8.09
C VAL A 171 -11.98 -11.37 6.72
N LEU A 172 -12.54 -10.77 5.66
CA LEU A 172 -12.45 -11.27 4.30
C LEU A 172 -11.02 -11.18 3.76
N GLU A 173 -10.37 -10.03 3.94
CA GLU A 173 -8.96 -9.84 3.53
C GLU A 173 -8.03 -10.84 4.24
N ARG A 174 -8.21 -11.04 5.56
CA ARG A 174 -7.44 -12.02 6.33
C ARG A 174 -7.59 -13.43 5.79
N GLU A 175 -8.79 -13.85 5.41
CA GLU A 175 -9.01 -15.18 4.85
C GLU A 175 -8.28 -15.38 3.52
N VAL A 176 -8.28 -14.36 2.65
CA VAL A 176 -7.50 -14.38 1.41
C VAL A 176 -6.00 -14.38 1.71
N GLY A 177 -5.54 -13.54 2.64
CA GLY A 177 -4.13 -13.53 3.08
C GLY A 177 -3.69 -14.88 3.65
N ARG A 178 -4.56 -15.56 4.41
CA ARG A 178 -4.30 -16.90 4.94
C ARG A 178 -4.11 -17.93 3.83
N ARG A 179 -4.96 -17.90 2.80
CA ARG A 179 -4.83 -18.80 1.62
C ARG A 179 -3.52 -18.51 0.89
N HIS A 180 -3.25 -17.25 0.60
CA HIS A 180 -2.02 -16.83 -0.07
C HIS A 180 -0.77 -17.31 0.68
N LEU A 181 -0.73 -17.15 2.02
CA LEU A 181 0.35 -17.69 2.83
C LEU A 181 0.45 -19.20 2.75
N THR A 182 -0.69 -19.91 2.81
CA THR A 182 -0.71 -21.37 2.70
C THR A 182 -0.12 -21.85 1.37
N ASP A 183 -0.50 -21.20 0.26
CA ASP A 183 -0.02 -21.52 -1.08
C ASP A 183 1.47 -21.19 -1.23
N ALA A 184 1.92 -20.06 -0.69
CA ALA A 184 3.34 -19.68 -0.68
C ALA A 184 4.19 -20.68 0.12
N VAL A 185 3.72 -21.14 1.28
CA VAL A 185 4.42 -22.15 2.10
C VAL A 185 4.46 -23.50 1.37
N ALA A 186 3.35 -23.96 0.80
CA ALA A 186 3.27 -25.22 0.07
C ALA A 186 4.17 -25.23 -1.18
N GLY A 187 4.19 -24.10 -1.91
CA GLY A 187 4.97 -23.95 -3.13
C GLY A 187 6.45 -23.64 -2.93
N PHE A 188 6.87 -23.22 -1.74
CA PHE A 188 8.20 -22.63 -1.52
C PHE A 188 9.39 -23.49 -1.97
N TYR A 189 9.29 -24.81 -1.84
CA TYR A 189 10.31 -25.75 -2.30
C TYR A 189 10.03 -26.33 -3.69
N ASP A 190 8.86 -26.05 -4.26
CA ASP A 190 8.50 -26.48 -5.61
C ASP A 190 9.28 -25.68 -6.67
N ARG A 191 9.82 -26.41 -7.67
CA ARG A 191 10.68 -25.81 -8.70
C ARG A 191 9.93 -24.82 -9.61
N ASP A 192 8.70 -25.19 -9.98
CA ASP A 192 7.93 -24.40 -10.91
C ASP A 192 7.40 -23.14 -10.23
N TRP A 193 6.89 -23.27 -8.99
CA TRP A 193 6.53 -22.13 -8.16
C TRP A 193 7.69 -21.16 -7.97
N ARG A 194 8.89 -21.65 -7.64
CA ARG A 194 10.09 -20.80 -7.47
C ARG A 194 10.46 -20.07 -8.75
N ARG A 195 10.34 -20.73 -9.92
CA ARG A 195 10.60 -20.09 -11.21
C ARG A 195 9.58 -18.99 -11.50
N GLU A 196 8.31 -19.21 -11.19
CA GLU A 196 7.24 -18.21 -11.34
C GLU A 196 7.41 -17.01 -10.41
N HIS A 197 7.97 -17.22 -9.22
CA HIS A 197 8.21 -16.19 -8.21
C HIS A 197 9.64 -15.63 -8.21
N THR A 198 10.42 -15.87 -9.26
CA THR A 198 11.73 -15.25 -9.45
C THR A 198 11.61 -14.13 -10.49
N GLY A 199 11.60 -12.88 -10.03
CA GLY A 199 11.59 -11.68 -10.84
C GLY A 199 12.95 -10.99 -10.89
N ASN A 200 12.97 -9.78 -11.44
CA ASN A 200 14.18 -8.95 -11.49
C ASN A 200 14.47 -8.26 -10.14
N VAL A 201 13.44 -8.07 -9.32
CA VAL A 201 13.48 -7.29 -8.08
C VAL A 201 13.12 -8.16 -6.87
N ALA A 202 12.27 -9.17 -7.05
CA ALA A 202 11.77 -10.04 -5.99
C ALA A 202 12.17 -11.51 -6.23
N TYR A 203 12.40 -12.23 -5.15
CA TYR A 203 12.75 -13.64 -5.12
C TYR A 203 11.70 -14.44 -4.34
N PRO A 204 11.68 -15.78 -4.45
CA PRO A 204 10.74 -16.63 -3.71
C PRO A 204 10.68 -16.36 -2.20
N ALA A 205 11.81 -16.02 -1.58
CA ALA A 205 11.87 -15.67 -0.17
C ALA A 205 11.14 -14.36 0.16
N ASP A 206 11.20 -13.38 -0.74
CA ASP A 206 10.50 -12.10 -0.57
C ASP A 206 8.98 -12.30 -0.67
N HIS A 207 8.53 -13.13 -1.62
CA HIS A 207 7.10 -13.45 -1.76
C HIS A 207 6.56 -14.18 -0.53
N LEU A 208 7.30 -15.15 0.03
CA LEU A 208 6.92 -15.81 1.27
C LEU A 208 6.91 -14.82 2.45
N TRP A 209 7.88 -13.91 2.51
CA TRP A 209 7.94 -12.88 3.54
C TRP A 209 6.72 -11.95 3.46
N TRP A 210 6.37 -11.44 2.27
CA TRP A 210 5.20 -10.57 2.09
C TRP A 210 3.89 -11.30 2.41
N ALA A 211 3.74 -12.55 2.00
CA ALA A 211 2.57 -13.35 2.35
C ALA A 211 2.44 -13.54 3.86
N THR A 212 3.57 -13.78 4.55
CA THR A 212 3.61 -13.93 6.01
C THR A 212 3.30 -12.61 6.70
N ALA A 213 3.96 -11.52 6.30
CA ALA A 213 3.78 -10.20 6.87
C ALA A 213 2.34 -9.71 6.68
N GLY A 214 1.79 -9.84 5.46
CA GLY A 214 0.42 -9.41 5.17
C GLY A 214 -0.64 -10.18 5.95
N TYR A 215 -0.47 -11.51 6.09
CA TYR A 215 -1.38 -12.30 6.91
C TYR A 215 -1.32 -11.92 8.39
N LEU A 216 -0.13 -11.79 8.96
CA LEU A 216 0.05 -11.44 10.37
C LEU A 216 -0.46 -10.04 10.69
N ASP A 217 -0.27 -9.10 9.78
CA ASP A 217 -0.78 -7.74 9.89
C ASP A 217 -2.30 -7.72 9.95
N LEU A 218 -2.97 -8.38 9.02
CA LEU A 218 -4.43 -8.52 9.01
C LEU A 218 -4.98 -9.29 10.22
N ASP A 219 -4.30 -10.35 10.67
CA ASP A 219 -4.72 -11.14 11.82
C ASP A 219 -4.63 -10.35 13.13
N ASN A 220 -3.61 -9.51 13.28
CA ASN A 220 -3.49 -8.58 14.38
C ASN A 220 -4.58 -7.49 14.32
N ALA A 221 -4.82 -6.90 13.14
CA ALA A 221 -5.86 -5.89 12.97
C ALA A 221 -7.27 -6.42 13.35
N VAL A 222 -7.61 -7.64 12.92
CA VAL A 222 -8.88 -8.29 13.29
C VAL A 222 -8.97 -8.55 14.80
N LYS A 223 -7.88 -8.98 15.44
CA LYS A 223 -7.84 -9.22 16.89
C LYS A 223 -8.00 -7.92 17.69
N ASP A 224 -7.40 -6.83 17.23
CA ASP A 224 -7.46 -5.53 17.90
C ASP A 224 -8.84 -4.90 17.73
N ALA A 225 -9.47 -5.05 16.57
CA ALA A 225 -10.83 -4.59 16.30
C ALA A 225 -11.92 -5.37 17.07
N GLY A 226 -11.63 -6.60 17.50
CA GLY A 226 -12.56 -7.44 18.29
C GLY A 226 -12.46 -7.25 19.80
N ARG A 227 -11.61 -6.32 20.29
CA ARG A 227 -11.45 -5.98 21.72
C ARG A 227 -12.27 -4.77 22.12
#